data_1d04fb406d6963e788f3ccf281e04dbe
#
_entry.id   1d04fb406d6963e788f3ccf281e04dbe
#
_cell.length_a   1.000
_cell.length_b   1.000
_cell.length_c   1.000
_cell.angle_alpha   90.00
_cell.angle_beta   90.00
_cell.angle_gamma   90.00
#
_symmetry.space_group_name_H-M   'P 1'
#
loop_
_entity.id
_entity.type
_entity.pdbx_description
1 polymer ?
#
loop_
_entity_poly.entity_id
_entity_poly.type
_entity_poly.pdbx_seq_one_letter_code
_entity_poly.pdbx_strand_id
1 'polypeptide(L)'
;MKGGGRGLVSGKRPVDDAVKATDFDNLDLLPADFSYRNMDLELDDAKKRTRRLGQLLSGVADDYDVAFLDCPPSVSLVSENVLRAADVLLVPLIPATLSLRTYAQLTRFVADAPRPRPEVVAFFSMADRRKRLHREIIDTIPRDRGRIADTVIPSMALIEQMAERRAPVPAFAPTSRAAKCYEQLWAEVGDGS
;
A
#
# COMPACT_ATOMS: atom_id res chain seq x y z
N MET A 1 -3.93 10.65 23.04
CA MET A 1 -4.27 11.99 22.48
C MET A 1 -5.71 11.95 21.99
N LYS A 2 -6.64 12.74 22.57
CA LYS A 2 -8.06 12.73 22.16
C LYS A 2 -8.23 13.61 20.90
N GLY A 3 -8.82 13.07 19.84
CA GLY A 3 -9.28 13.86 18.68
C GLY A 3 -8.30 14.05 17.51
N GLY A 4 -7.23 13.26 17.40
CA GLY A 4 -6.19 13.42 16.39
C GLY A 4 -6.69 13.38 14.95
N GLY A 5 -7.46 12.35 14.59
CA GLY A 5 -7.94 12.12 13.21
C GLY A 5 -8.91 13.19 12.70
N ARG A 6 -9.88 13.57 13.52
CA ARG A 6 -10.85 14.62 13.16
C ARG A 6 -10.19 15.97 12.89
N GLY A 7 -9.16 16.31 13.67
CA GLY A 7 -8.38 17.53 13.48
C GLY A 7 -7.65 17.56 12.12
N LEU A 8 -7.04 16.43 11.74
CA LEU A 8 -6.37 16.25 10.46
C LEU A 8 -7.36 16.32 9.28
N VAL A 9 -8.42 15.49 9.32
CA VAL A 9 -9.43 15.47 8.26
C VAL A 9 -10.12 16.81 8.09
N SER A 10 -10.39 17.54 9.17
CA SER A 10 -11.00 18.87 9.10
C SER A 10 -10.02 19.99 8.72
N GLY A 11 -8.71 19.72 8.66
CA GLY A 11 -7.66 20.73 8.40
C GLY A 11 -7.39 21.68 9.56
N LYS A 12 -7.87 21.36 10.73
CA LYS A 12 -7.60 22.15 11.94
C LYS A 12 -6.25 21.85 12.59
N ARG A 13 -5.63 20.74 12.19
CA ARG A 13 -4.30 20.33 12.63
C ARG A 13 -3.41 20.08 11.41
N PRO A 14 -2.20 20.63 11.35
CA PRO A 14 -1.20 20.30 10.34
C PRO A 14 -0.83 18.81 10.39
N VAL A 15 -0.45 18.23 9.25
CA VAL A 15 -0.02 16.81 9.17
C VAL A 15 1.29 16.63 9.94
N ASP A 16 2.22 17.56 9.83
CA ASP A 16 3.54 17.54 10.48
C ASP A 16 3.47 17.32 11.99
N ASP A 17 2.47 17.91 12.66
CA ASP A 17 2.26 17.69 14.10
C ASP A 17 1.90 16.24 14.49
N ALA A 18 1.51 15.43 13.49
CA ALA A 18 1.07 14.05 13.70
C ALA A 18 2.08 13.02 13.20
N VAL A 19 3.00 13.43 12.33
CA VAL A 19 4.12 12.60 11.87
C VAL A 19 5.07 12.31 13.02
N LYS A 20 5.63 11.12 13.04
CA LYS A 20 6.58 10.64 14.06
C LYS A 20 7.75 9.98 13.37
N ALA A 21 8.96 10.33 13.81
CA ALA A 21 10.16 9.60 13.44
C ALA A 21 10.04 8.12 13.87
N THR A 22 10.66 7.25 13.09
CA THR A 22 10.81 5.83 13.41
C THR A 22 12.24 5.51 13.88
N ASP A 23 12.51 4.24 14.17
CA ASP A 23 13.87 3.76 14.49
C ASP A 23 14.73 3.58 13.22
N PHE A 24 14.23 3.96 12.06
CA PHE A 24 14.93 3.85 10.77
C PHE A 24 15.14 5.24 10.17
N ASP A 25 16.37 5.50 9.71
CA ASP A 25 16.71 6.76 9.05
C ASP A 25 15.85 6.96 7.79
N ASN A 26 15.42 8.20 7.56
CA ASN A 26 14.59 8.62 6.41
C ASN A 26 13.24 7.89 6.30
N LEU A 27 12.72 7.37 7.41
CA LEU A 27 11.42 6.76 7.49
C LEU A 27 10.60 7.34 8.64
N ASP A 28 9.58 8.08 8.32
CA ASP A 28 8.63 8.59 9.28
C ASP A 28 7.29 7.86 9.20
N LEU A 29 6.50 7.94 10.24
CA LEU A 29 5.21 7.29 10.36
C LEU A 29 4.13 8.29 10.73
N LEU A 30 3.05 8.34 9.96
CA LEU A 30 1.77 8.89 10.40
C LEU A 30 0.92 7.74 10.98
N PRO A 31 0.93 7.54 12.31
CA PRO A 31 0.29 6.38 12.89
C PRO A 31 -1.24 6.49 12.83
N ALA A 32 -1.91 5.38 12.52
CA ALA A 32 -3.35 5.30 12.68
C ALA A 32 -3.74 5.45 14.16
N ASP A 33 -4.80 6.19 14.41
CA ASP A 33 -5.39 6.38 15.74
C ASP A 33 -6.82 5.80 15.74
N PHE A 34 -7.31 5.42 16.92
CA PHE A 34 -8.69 4.95 17.11
C PHE A 34 -9.75 5.94 16.60
N SER A 35 -9.43 7.23 16.56
CA SER A 35 -10.32 8.26 15.99
C SER A 35 -10.55 8.10 14.50
N TYR A 36 -9.65 7.40 13.76
CA TYR A 36 -9.84 7.10 12.34
C TYR A 36 -10.89 6.03 12.04
N ARG A 37 -11.39 5.32 13.05
CA ARG A 37 -12.48 4.33 12.87
C ARG A 37 -13.74 4.92 12.25
N ASN A 38 -13.97 6.20 12.44
CA ASN A 38 -15.09 6.94 11.89
C ASN A 38 -14.66 7.86 10.73
N MET A 39 -13.50 7.62 10.12
CA MET A 39 -12.97 8.49 9.07
C MET A 39 -13.94 8.61 7.88
N ASP A 40 -14.66 7.54 7.54
CA ASP A 40 -15.68 7.58 6.49
C ASP A 40 -16.79 8.60 6.80
N LEU A 41 -17.27 8.66 8.05
CA LEU A 41 -18.28 9.63 8.48
C LEU A 41 -17.72 11.06 8.48
N GLU A 42 -16.49 11.23 8.94
CA GLU A 42 -15.82 12.53 8.96
C GLU A 42 -15.49 13.04 7.55
N LEU A 43 -15.15 12.13 6.63
CA LEU A 43 -14.96 12.44 5.21
C LEU A 43 -16.28 12.79 4.53
N ASP A 44 -17.39 12.14 4.89
CA ASP A 44 -18.72 12.42 4.32
C ASP A 44 -19.20 13.83 4.66
N ASP A 45 -18.90 14.31 5.87
CA ASP A 45 -19.19 15.66 6.33
C ASP A 45 -18.23 16.72 5.74
N ALA A 46 -17.10 16.33 5.15
CA ALA A 46 -16.08 17.24 4.67
C ALA A 46 -16.40 17.83 3.28
N LYS A 47 -16.11 19.12 3.09
CA LYS A 47 -16.09 19.71 1.75
C LYS A 47 -15.02 19.00 0.91
N LYS A 48 -15.37 18.57 -0.33
CA LYS A 48 -14.48 17.80 -1.23
C LYS A 48 -14.06 16.45 -0.63
N ARG A 49 -14.99 15.74 -0.03
CA ARG A 49 -14.84 14.46 0.70
C ARG A 49 -13.92 13.41 0.05
N THR A 50 -13.87 13.34 -1.28
CA THR A 50 -13.06 12.36 -2.02
C THR A 50 -11.66 12.86 -2.43
N ARG A 51 -11.27 14.09 -2.04
CA ARG A 51 -9.95 14.67 -2.36
C ARG A 51 -9.20 15.11 -1.10
N ARG A 52 -9.73 14.78 0.06
CA ARG A 52 -9.21 15.29 1.32
C ARG A 52 -7.82 14.74 1.64
N LEU A 53 -7.60 13.45 1.37
CA LEU A 53 -6.31 12.81 1.60
C LEU A 53 -5.20 13.46 0.75
N GLY A 54 -5.44 13.67 -0.55
CA GLY A 54 -4.47 14.37 -1.40
C GLY A 54 -4.13 15.79 -0.92
N GLN A 55 -5.13 16.51 -0.37
CA GLN A 55 -4.88 17.84 0.23
C GLN A 55 -4.06 17.75 1.53
N LEU A 56 -4.19 16.68 2.30
CA LEU A 56 -3.38 16.47 3.49
C LEU A 56 -1.93 16.15 3.10
N LEU A 57 -1.74 15.25 2.15
CA LEU A 57 -0.42 14.85 1.67
C LEU A 57 0.33 16.00 0.99
N SER A 58 -0.37 16.89 0.27
CA SER A 58 0.27 18.05 -0.35
C SER A 58 0.92 19.02 0.66
N GLY A 59 0.51 18.96 1.93
CA GLY A 59 1.13 19.78 2.99
C GLY A 59 2.52 19.32 3.39
N VAL A 60 2.92 18.09 3.06
CA VAL A 60 4.22 17.47 3.39
C VAL A 60 4.95 16.93 2.15
N ALA A 61 4.44 17.23 0.96
CA ALA A 61 4.97 16.67 -0.29
C ALA A 61 6.42 17.08 -0.59
N ASP A 62 6.85 18.24 -0.12
CA ASP A 62 8.22 18.74 -0.33
C ASP A 62 9.23 18.09 0.64
N ASP A 63 8.76 17.39 1.68
CA ASP A 63 9.59 16.78 2.72
C ASP A 63 9.86 15.30 2.48
N TYR A 64 9.12 14.66 1.56
CA TYR A 64 9.18 13.21 1.33
C TYR A 64 9.20 12.86 -0.16
N ASP A 65 10.09 11.95 -0.54
CA ASP A 65 10.16 11.42 -1.90
C ASP A 65 9.00 10.45 -2.19
N VAL A 66 8.57 9.68 -1.18
CA VAL A 66 7.52 8.65 -1.32
C VAL A 66 6.63 8.58 -0.09
N ALA A 67 5.32 8.44 -0.29
CA ALA A 67 4.34 8.19 0.77
C ALA A 67 3.62 6.85 0.53
N PHE A 68 3.70 5.93 1.50
CA PHE A 68 2.92 4.70 1.50
C PHE A 68 1.62 4.87 2.26
N LEU A 69 0.51 4.53 1.63
CA LEU A 69 -0.82 4.54 2.22
C LEU A 69 -1.25 3.10 2.52
N ASP A 70 -1.18 2.67 3.78
CA ASP A 70 -1.71 1.38 4.20
C ASP A 70 -3.23 1.45 4.30
N CYS A 71 -3.91 0.68 3.45
CA CYS A 71 -5.35 0.79 3.26
C CYS A 71 -6.09 -0.39 3.88
N PRO A 72 -7.22 -0.16 4.57
CA PRO A 72 -8.08 -1.24 5.00
C PRO A 72 -8.69 -1.97 3.79
N PRO A 73 -8.97 -3.28 3.88
CA PRO A 73 -9.55 -4.07 2.79
C PRO A 73 -11.07 -3.82 2.66
N SER A 74 -11.47 -2.59 2.42
CA SER A 74 -12.88 -2.18 2.30
C SER A 74 -13.04 -1.18 1.16
N VAL A 75 -14.21 -1.21 0.49
CA VAL A 75 -14.61 -0.18 -0.45
C VAL A 75 -15.38 0.89 0.34
N SER A 76 -14.73 2.02 0.59
CA SER A 76 -15.24 3.09 1.44
C SER A 76 -14.79 4.45 0.91
N LEU A 77 -15.23 5.56 1.51
CA LEU A 77 -14.76 6.91 1.19
C LEU A 77 -13.23 7.04 1.40
N VAL A 78 -12.67 6.31 2.35
CA VAL A 78 -11.21 6.25 2.54
C VAL A 78 -10.55 5.66 1.31
N SER A 79 -11.05 4.52 0.81
CA SER A 79 -10.52 3.89 -0.42
C SER A 79 -10.64 4.80 -1.65
N GLU A 80 -11.75 5.52 -1.79
CA GLU A 80 -11.90 6.51 -2.87
C GLU A 80 -10.89 7.65 -2.75
N ASN A 81 -10.62 8.14 -1.54
CA ASN A 81 -9.59 9.15 -1.30
C ASN A 81 -8.20 8.64 -1.66
N VAL A 82 -7.87 7.41 -1.27
CA VAL A 82 -6.60 6.77 -1.61
C VAL A 82 -6.45 6.62 -3.11
N LEU A 83 -7.45 6.08 -3.81
CA LEU A 83 -7.42 5.93 -5.27
C LEU A 83 -7.27 7.26 -6.03
N ARG A 84 -7.67 8.38 -5.42
CA ARG A 84 -7.50 9.71 -6.02
C ARG A 84 -6.20 10.38 -5.67
N ALA A 85 -5.57 9.98 -4.56
CA ALA A 85 -4.34 10.59 -4.05
C ALA A 85 -3.09 9.80 -4.47
N ALA A 86 -3.22 8.50 -4.71
CA ALA A 86 -2.10 7.64 -5.05
C ALA A 86 -1.78 7.69 -6.57
N ASP A 87 -0.52 7.66 -6.90
CA ASP A 87 -0.01 7.49 -8.26
C ASP A 87 0.04 6.01 -8.64
N VAL A 88 0.38 5.15 -7.68
CA VAL A 88 0.48 3.69 -7.85
C VAL A 88 -0.35 2.97 -6.78
N LEU A 89 -1.15 1.99 -7.20
CA LEU A 89 -1.83 1.03 -6.34
C LEU A 89 -1.07 -0.30 -6.37
N LEU A 90 -0.29 -0.57 -5.32
CA LEU A 90 0.49 -1.79 -5.19
C LEU A 90 -0.36 -2.92 -4.59
N VAL A 91 -0.52 -4.03 -5.32
CA VAL A 91 -1.46 -5.11 -4.97
C VAL A 91 -0.74 -6.43 -4.74
N PRO A 92 -0.56 -6.87 -3.48
CA PRO A 92 -0.02 -8.20 -3.21
C PRO A 92 -1.04 -9.29 -3.54
N LEU A 93 -0.62 -10.31 -4.29
CA LEU A 93 -1.43 -11.45 -4.70
C LEU A 93 -0.86 -12.76 -4.17
N ILE A 94 -1.64 -13.52 -3.42
CA ILE A 94 -1.31 -14.92 -3.21
C ILE A 94 -1.55 -15.67 -4.53
N PRO A 95 -0.66 -16.56 -4.99
CA PRO A 95 -0.86 -17.32 -6.23
C PRO A 95 -2.01 -18.33 -6.11
N ALA A 96 -3.25 -17.83 -6.10
CA ALA A 96 -4.47 -18.63 -5.94
C ALA A 96 -5.58 -18.08 -6.84
N THR A 97 -6.45 -18.94 -7.31
CA THR A 97 -7.55 -18.60 -8.23
C THR A 97 -8.45 -17.48 -7.68
N LEU A 98 -8.73 -17.50 -6.38
CA LEU A 98 -9.57 -16.49 -5.75
C LEU A 98 -8.90 -15.10 -5.77
N SER A 99 -7.59 -15.04 -5.48
CA SER A 99 -6.83 -13.78 -5.53
C SER A 99 -6.83 -13.18 -6.93
N LEU A 100 -6.68 -14.00 -7.98
CA LEU A 100 -6.75 -13.54 -9.37
C LEU A 100 -8.13 -13.00 -9.75
N ARG A 101 -9.20 -13.64 -9.27
CA ARG A 101 -10.57 -13.13 -9.48
C ARG A 101 -10.78 -11.79 -8.80
N THR A 102 -10.33 -11.66 -7.55
CA THR A 102 -10.41 -10.39 -6.81
C THR A 102 -9.58 -9.30 -7.48
N TYR A 103 -8.39 -9.63 -7.97
CA TYR A 103 -7.55 -8.71 -8.73
C TYR A 103 -8.26 -8.23 -10.01
N ALA A 104 -8.87 -9.14 -10.78
CA ALA A 104 -9.63 -8.76 -11.97
C ALA A 104 -10.84 -7.88 -11.66
N GLN A 105 -11.48 -8.03 -10.50
CA GLN A 105 -12.55 -7.13 -10.04
C GLN A 105 -12.00 -5.76 -9.64
N LEU A 106 -10.87 -5.73 -8.90
CA LEU A 106 -10.21 -4.49 -8.50
C LEU A 106 -9.74 -3.67 -9.70
N THR A 107 -9.10 -4.30 -10.68
CA THR A 107 -8.64 -3.59 -11.89
C THR A 107 -9.79 -2.99 -12.70
N ARG A 108 -10.92 -3.66 -12.78
CA ARG A 108 -12.15 -3.10 -13.38
C ARG A 108 -12.67 -1.92 -12.57
N PHE A 109 -12.77 -2.08 -11.24
CA PHE A 109 -13.23 -1.00 -10.36
C PHE A 109 -12.36 0.26 -10.49
N VAL A 110 -11.02 0.11 -10.53
CA VAL A 110 -10.10 1.24 -10.74
C VAL A 110 -10.25 1.81 -12.17
N ALA A 111 -10.45 0.97 -13.17
CA ALA A 111 -10.66 1.41 -14.55
C ALA A 111 -11.93 2.24 -14.73
N ASP A 112 -12.98 1.94 -13.97
CA ASP A 112 -14.26 2.66 -13.99
C ASP A 112 -14.25 3.91 -13.09
N ALA A 113 -13.21 4.07 -12.25
CA ALA A 113 -13.10 5.21 -11.35
C ALA A 113 -12.86 6.53 -12.12
N PRO A 114 -13.38 7.68 -11.63
CA PRO A 114 -13.09 8.99 -12.20
C PRO A 114 -11.59 9.31 -12.13
N ARG A 115 -11.08 9.99 -13.15
CA ARG A 115 -9.68 10.47 -13.17
C ARG A 115 -9.45 11.62 -12.19
N PRO A 116 -8.23 11.81 -11.60
CA PRO A 116 -7.07 10.93 -11.75
C PRO A 116 -7.29 9.58 -11.08
N ARG A 117 -6.57 8.55 -11.53
CA ARG A 117 -6.60 7.20 -10.98
C ARG A 117 -5.20 6.61 -11.00
N PRO A 118 -4.84 5.76 -10.03
CA PRO A 118 -3.50 5.18 -9.93
C PRO A 118 -3.22 4.17 -11.05
N GLU A 119 -1.96 3.98 -11.36
CA GLU A 119 -1.50 2.77 -12.03
C GLU A 119 -1.64 1.57 -11.09
N VAL A 120 -2.17 0.46 -11.59
CA VAL A 120 -2.30 -0.76 -10.78
C VAL A 120 -1.12 -1.67 -11.06
N VAL A 121 -0.28 -1.88 -10.06
CA VAL A 121 0.87 -2.78 -10.10
C VAL A 121 0.65 -3.93 -9.12
N ALA A 122 0.54 -5.16 -9.62
CA ALA A 122 0.44 -6.34 -8.78
C ALA A 122 1.79 -7.05 -8.62
N PHE A 123 1.95 -7.81 -7.56
CA PHE A 123 3.08 -8.72 -7.39
C PHE A 123 2.65 -9.97 -6.63
N PHE A 124 3.30 -11.10 -6.89
CA PHE A 124 3.03 -12.31 -6.13
C PHE A 124 3.71 -12.26 -4.77
N SER A 125 2.93 -12.49 -3.71
CA SER A 125 3.38 -12.60 -2.34
C SER A 125 2.98 -13.93 -1.72
N MET A 126 3.67 -14.34 -0.64
CA MET A 126 3.45 -15.61 0.04
C MET A 126 3.52 -16.83 -0.91
N ALA A 127 4.36 -16.75 -1.92
CA ALA A 127 4.50 -17.80 -2.92
C ALA A 127 5.23 -19.02 -2.36
N ASP A 128 4.58 -20.19 -2.34
CA ASP A 128 5.18 -21.46 -1.98
C ASP A 128 5.39 -22.30 -3.25
N ARG A 129 6.62 -22.37 -3.73
CA ARG A 129 6.97 -23.14 -4.94
C ARG A 129 6.84 -24.66 -4.80
N ARG A 130 6.61 -25.19 -3.59
CA ARG A 130 6.28 -26.61 -3.39
C ARG A 130 4.85 -26.92 -3.84
N LYS A 131 3.96 -25.93 -3.80
CA LYS A 131 2.57 -26.05 -4.25
C LYS A 131 2.50 -25.96 -5.77
N ARG A 132 1.97 -27.01 -6.41
CA ARG A 132 1.80 -27.07 -7.87
C ARG A 132 0.99 -25.89 -8.41
N LEU A 133 -0.15 -25.58 -7.78
CA LEU A 133 -1.01 -24.48 -8.18
C LEU A 133 -0.29 -23.12 -8.18
N HIS A 134 0.55 -22.85 -7.16
CA HIS A 134 1.29 -21.59 -7.08
C HIS A 134 2.26 -21.46 -8.28
N ARG A 135 2.98 -22.55 -8.62
CA ARG A 135 3.87 -22.55 -9.79
C ARG A 135 3.11 -22.30 -11.08
N GLU A 136 2.05 -23.08 -11.30
CA GLU A 136 1.23 -22.98 -12.52
C GLU A 136 0.71 -21.54 -12.71
N ILE A 137 0.19 -20.92 -11.65
CA ILE A 137 -0.32 -19.54 -11.72
C ILE A 137 0.81 -18.56 -12.04
N ILE A 138 1.95 -18.63 -11.34
CA ILE A 138 3.08 -17.71 -11.53
C ILE A 138 3.64 -17.83 -12.94
N ASP A 139 3.72 -19.05 -13.49
CA ASP A 139 4.35 -19.33 -14.78
C ASP A 139 3.41 -19.06 -15.97
N THR A 140 2.07 -19.10 -15.75
CA THR A 140 1.10 -18.99 -16.84
C THR A 140 0.34 -17.68 -16.92
N ILE A 141 0.38 -16.86 -15.86
CA ILE A 141 -0.38 -15.60 -15.88
C ILE A 141 0.21 -14.63 -16.91
N PRO A 142 -0.60 -14.11 -17.84
CA PRO A 142 -0.14 -13.08 -18.77
C PRO A 142 0.23 -11.81 -18.01
N ARG A 143 1.43 -11.31 -18.20
CA ARG A 143 1.94 -10.11 -17.53
C ARG A 143 1.52 -8.81 -18.21
N ASP A 144 0.84 -8.92 -19.34
CA ASP A 144 0.31 -7.83 -20.17
C ASP A 144 -1.11 -7.35 -19.77
N ARG A 145 -1.80 -8.08 -18.89
CA ARG A 145 -3.14 -7.73 -18.40
C ARG A 145 -3.15 -6.84 -17.16
N GLY A 146 -2.37 -5.78 -17.18
CA GLY A 146 -2.05 -4.97 -16.02
C GLY A 146 -0.60 -5.26 -15.62
N ARG A 147 0.10 -4.28 -15.07
CA ARG A 147 1.49 -4.47 -14.67
C ARG A 147 1.56 -5.48 -13.51
N ILE A 148 2.02 -6.70 -13.79
CA ILE A 148 2.37 -7.67 -12.76
C ILE A 148 3.90 -7.72 -12.69
N ALA A 149 4.44 -7.40 -11.53
CA ALA A 149 5.87 -7.40 -11.28
C ALA A 149 6.48 -8.79 -11.50
N ASP A 150 7.70 -8.83 -12.01
CA ASP A 150 8.45 -10.08 -12.21
C ASP A 150 8.92 -10.66 -10.88
N THR A 151 9.17 -9.78 -9.93
CA THR A 151 9.59 -10.16 -8.57
C THR A 151 8.47 -10.89 -7.82
N VAL A 152 8.83 -12.02 -7.24
CA VAL A 152 7.93 -12.86 -6.45
C VAL A 152 8.42 -12.94 -5.01
N ILE A 153 7.63 -12.50 -4.06
CA ILE A 153 7.93 -12.59 -2.63
C ILE A 153 7.56 -13.99 -2.12
N PRO A 154 8.53 -14.81 -1.69
CA PRO A 154 8.27 -16.17 -1.24
C PRO A 154 7.63 -16.21 0.15
N SER A 155 6.92 -17.31 0.46
CA SER A 155 6.55 -17.65 1.83
C SER A 155 7.79 -18.16 2.57
N MET A 156 8.29 -17.38 3.52
CA MET A 156 9.50 -17.67 4.30
C MET A 156 9.35 -17.21 5.75
N ALA A 157 9.89 -18.01 6.68
CA ALA A 157 9.88 -17.67 8.11
C ALA A 157 10.53 -16.30 8.42
N LEU A 158 11.57 -15.91 7.67
CA LEU A 158 12.19 -14.57 7.84
C LEU A 158 11.20 -13.43 7.56
N ILE A 159 10.28 -13.60 6.60
CA ILE A 159 9.27 -12.60 6.29
C ILE A 159 8.23 -12.53 7.41
N GLU A 160 7.81 -13.68 7.94
CA GLU A 160 6.89 -13.75 9.08
C GLU A 160 7.47 -13.12 10.35
N GLN A 161 8.78 -13.23 10.55
CA GLN A 161 9.49 -12.61 11.68
C GLN A 161 9.50 -11.07 11.67
N MET A 162 9.21 -10.42 10.54
CA MET A 162 9.12 -8.95 10.50
C MET A 162 8.13 -8.39 11.53
N ALA A 163 6.98 -9.03 11.67
CA ALA A 163 5.95 -8.61 12.64
C ALA A 163 6.43 -8.79 14.09
N GLU A 164 7.09 -9.91 14.39
CA GLU A 164 7.64 -10.20 15.71
C GLU A 164 8.77 -9.24 16.07
N ARG A 165 9.70 -9.03 15.14
CA ARG A 165 10.87 -8.15 15.31
C ARG A 165 10.55 -6.67 15.20
N ARG A 166 9.38 -6.33 14.65
CA ARG A 166 9.00 -4.95 14.30
C ARG A 166 10.05 -4.25 13.45
N ALA A 167 10.64 -4.99 12.52
CA ALA A 167 11.73 -4.53 11.67
C ALA A 167 11.59 -5.16 10.27
N PRO A 168 11.98 -4.44 9.20
CA PRO A 168 12.01 -4.99 7.86
C PRO A 168 13.13 -6.03 7.72
N VAL A 169 12.94 -7.03 6.85
CA VAL A 169 13.95 -8.09 6.63
C VAL A 169 15.36 -7.54 6.33
N PRO A 170 15.54 -6.49 5.50
CA PRO A 170 16.86 -5.94 5.25
C PRO A 170 17.59 -5.45 6.50
N ALA A 171 16.88 -5.01 7.54
CA ALA A 171 17.49 -4.53 8.77
C ALA A 171 18.09 -5.65 9.64
N PHE A 172 17.50 -6.85 9.64
CA PHE A 172 17.99 -7.94 10.49
C PHE A 172 18.57 -9.14 9.73
N ALA A 173 18.34 -9.23 8.43
CA ALA A 173 18.88 -10.28 7.56
C ALA A 173 19.22 -9.73 6.15
N PRO A 174 20.12 -8.74 6.02
CA PRO A 174 20.33 -7.99 4.77
C PRO A 174 20.83 -8.86 3.61
N THR A 175 21.57 -9.92 3.86
CA THR A 175 22.11 -10.81 2.81
C THR A 175 21.15 -11.95 2.44
N SER A 176 19.99 -12.03 3.08
CA SER A 176 19.03 -13.10 2.85
C SER A 176 18.36 -12.98 1.48
N ARG A 177 17.87 -14.11 0.98
CA ARG A 177 17.02 -14.13 -0.22
C ARG A 177 15.76 -13.27 -0.05
N ALA A 178 15.19 -13.24 1.16
CA ALA A 178 14.00 -12.43 1.44
C ALA A 178 14.30 -10.94 1.28
N ALA A 179 15.41 -10.44 1.83
CA ALA A 179 15.83 -9.03 1.66
C ALA A 179 16.00 -8.68 0.18
N LYS A 180 16.74 -9.51 -0.57
CA LYS A 180 16.95 -9.31 -2.02
C LYS A 180 15.65 -9.26 -2.81
N CYS A 181 14.64 -10.09 -2.46
CA CYS A 181 13.34 -10.03 -3.12
C CYS A 181 12.62 -8.68 -2.88
N TYR A 182 12.70 -8.12 -1.68
CA TYR A 182 12.11 -6.80 -1.41
C TYR A 182 12.88 -5.67 -2.11
N GLU A 183 14.20 -5.73 -2.15
CA GLU A 183 15.04 -4.78 -2.89
C GLU A 183 14.72 -4.80 -4.40
N GLN A 184 14.57 -6.01 -4.97
CA GLN A 184 14.19 -6.18 -6.38
C GLN A 184 12.79 -5.65 -6.66
N LEU A 185 11.81 -5.94 -5.77
CA LEU A 185 10.46 -5.42 -5.91
C LEU A 185 10.44 -3.89 -5.85
N TRP A 186 11.24 -3.31 -4.95
CA TRP A 186 11.37 -1.87 -4.83
C TRP A 186 11.92 -1.24 -6.11
N ALA A 187 13.01 -1.77 -6.64
CA ALA A 187 13.58 -1.30 -7.90
C ALA A 187 12.58 -1.39 -9.06
N GLU A 188 11.81 -2.48 -9.13
CA GLU A 188 10.85 -2.71 -10.20
C GLU A 188 9.62 -1.78 -10.12
N VAL A 189 9.18 -1.41 -8.91
CA VAL A 189 8.04 -0.52 -8.68
C VAL A 189 8.47 0.95 -8.73
N GLY A 190 9.64 1.28 -8.19
CA GLY A 190 10.14 2.65 -8.06
C GLY A 190 10.60 3.26 -9.40
N ASP A 191 11.14 2.47 -10.32
CA ASP A 191 11.59 2.95 -11.65
C ASP A 191 10.42 3.36 -12.58
N GLY A 192 9.19 3.23 -12.14
CA GLY A 192 7.98 3.57 -12.92
C GLY A 192 7.28 4.86 -12.48
N SER A 193 7.87 5.62 -11.57
CA SER A 193 7.30 6.89 -11.06
C SER A 193 8.09 8.10 -11.54
#